data_52464fe167c7e71b74ff0bbea4e6978f
#
_entry.id   52464fe167c7e71b74ff0bbea4e6978f
#
_cell.length_a   1.000
_cell.length_b   1.000
_cell.length_c   1.000
_cell.angle_alpha   90.00
_cell.angle_beta   90.00
_cell.angle_gamma   90.00
#
_symmetry.space_group_name_H-M   'P 1'
#
loop_
_entity.id
_entity.type
_entity.pdbx_description
1 polymer ?
#
loop_
_entity_poly.entity_id
_entity_poly.type
_entity_poly.pdbx_seq_one_letter_code
_entity_poly.pdbx_strand_id
1 'polypeptide(L)'
;MCIRDSAHRRYEFVGTFHGNISVFDDYAHHPTEIQAIANATMQKKHNKAWIVFQPHTYSRTKNLLHDFAKALAPFDNIIITDIYAAREKNTFDISAQDLVDEITKIGRKAIYMSNFEEIAKYIKDHAINNDIVLTVGAGTVTKIGPMLVDNHED
;
A
#
# COMPACT_ATOMS: atom_id res chain seq x y z
N MET A 1 17.60 18.02 -1.89
CA MET A 1 18.41 17.06 -1.18
C MET A 1 17.69 15.74 -1.00
N CYS A 2 18.23 14.71 -1.53
CA CYS A 2 17.54 13.43 -1.62
C CYS A 2 17.24 12.79 -0.27
N ILE A 3 18.11 12.98 0.69
CA ILE A 3 17.91 12.38 2.02
C ILE A 3 16.64 12.91 2.67
N ARG A 4 16.42 14.20 2.54
CA ARG A 4 15.22 14.81 3.11
C ARG A 4 13.96 14.27 2.46
N ASP A 5 13.98 14.13 1.13
CA ASP A 5 12.82 13.64 0.40
C ASP A 5 12.53 12.19 0.76
N SER A 6 13.58 11.38 0.93
CA SER A 6 13.41 10.00 1.36
C SER A 6 12.75 9.91 2.73
N ALA A 7 13.22 10.74 3.67
CA ALA A 7 12.63 10.76 5.00
C ALA A 7 11.19 11.24 4.95
N HIS A 8 10.88 12.15 4.03
CA HIS A 8 9.57 12.74 3.92
C HIS A 8 8.48 11.71 3.63
N ARG A 9 8.75 10.68 2.86
CA ARG A 9 7.73 9.66 2.56
C ARG A 9 8.05 8.34 3.24
N ARG A 10 8.55 8.42 4.47
CA ARG A 10 8.85 7.23 5.27
C ARG A 10 7.88 7.13 6.42
N TYR A 11 6.89 6.24 6.30
CA TYR A 11 5.87 6.03 7.33
C TYR A 11 5.32 7.38 7.79
N GLU A 12 4.98 8.20 6.81
CA GLU A 12 4.59 9.58 7.09
C GLU A 12 3.11 9.64 7.43
N PHE A 13 2.81 10.27 8.56
CA PHE A 13 1.42 10.45 8.97
C PHE A 13 0.73 11.45 8.03
N VAL A 14 -0.35 11.02 7.40
CA VAL A 14 -1.12 11.85 6.46
C VAL A 14 -2.28 12.54 7.19
N GLY A 15 -2.96 11.82 8.05
CA GLY A 15 -4.12 12.33 8.76
C GLY A 15 -5.00 11.20 9.26
N THR A 16 -6.21 11.55 9.66
CA THR A 16 -7.19 10.57 10.13
C THR A 16 -8.52 10.75 9.41
N PHE A 17 -9.35 9.73 9.46
CA PHE A 17 -10.74 9.84 9.01
C PHE A 17 -11.61 9.02 9.94
N HIS A 18 -12.91 9.30 9.91
CA HIS A 18 -13.89 8.66 10.80
C HIS A 18 -13.45 8.72 12.27
N GLY A 19 -12.75 9.78 12.64
CA GLY A 19 -12.36 10.05 14.00
C GLY A 19 -10.99 9.51 14.36
N ASN A 20 -10.73 8.24 14.21
CA ASN A 20 -9.51 7.64 14.73
C ASN A 20 -8.90 6.56 13.85
N ILE A 21 -9.19 6.57 12.56
CA ILE A 21 -8.50 5.70 11.62
C ILE A 21 -7.33 6.49 11.06
N SER A 22 -6.12 6.04 11.32
CA SER A 22 -4.89 6.77 10.93
C SER A 22 -4.43 6.33 9.55
N VAL A 23 -3.96 7.30 8.76
CA VAL A 23 -3.45 7.06 7.41
C VAL A 23 -1.98 7.45 7.36
N PHE A 24 -1.16 6.56 6.85
CA PHE A 24 0.28 6.77 6.67
C PHE A 24 0.66 6.50 5.22
N ASP A 25 1.71 7.16 4.76
CA ASP A 25 2.24 7.00 3.40
C ASP A 25 3.71 6.63 3.49
N ASP A 26 4.15 5.72 2.63
CA ASP A 26 5.54 5.29 2.60
C ASP A 26 5.97 5.05 1.16
N TYR A 27 7.17 5.48 0.86
CA TYR A 27 7.77 5.39 -0.47
C TYR A 27 8.27 3.98 -0.81
N ALA A 28 8.15 3.04 0.12
CA ALA A 28 8.69 1.69 -0.03
C ALA A 28 8.26 1.05 -1.35
N HIS A 29 9.18 0.38 -2.00
CA HIS A 29 8.92 -0.30 -3.27
C HIS A 29 9.74 -1.57 -3.41
N HIS A 30 10.33 -2.04 -2.33
CA HIS A 30 11.12 -3.28 -2.30
C HIS A 30 10.61 -4.15 -1.14
N PRO A 31 10.60 -5.49 -1.29
CA PRO A 31 10.06 -6.36 -0.25
C PRO A 31 10.66 -6.14 1.14
N THR A 32 11.97 -5.89 1.21
CA THR A 32 12.63 -5.63 2.48
C THR A 32 12.06 -4.40 3.18
N GLU A 33 11.80 -3.35 2.40
CA GLU A 33 11.23 -2.12 2.94
C GLU A 33 9.80 -2.34 3.42
N ILE A 34 9.04 -3.14 2.68
CA ILE A 34 7.66 -3.46 3.06
C ILE A 34 7.66 -4.28 4.34
N GLN A 35 8.59 -5.20 4.51
CA GLN A 35 8.73 -5.96 5.75
C GLN A 35 8.98 -5.04 6.94
N ALA A 36 9.83 -4.04 6.76
CA ALA A 36 10.11 -3.07 7.82
C ALA A 36 8.86 -2.29 8.21
N ILE A 37 8.06 -1.90 7.21
CA ILE A 37 6.79 -1.20 7.45
C ILE A 37 5.82 -2.11 8.20
N ALA A 38 5.74 -3.37 7.80
CA ALA A 38 4.85 -4.33 8.46
C ALA A 38 5.24 -4.49 9.92
N ASN A 39 6.54 -4.64 10.20
CA ASN A 39 7.01 -4.77 11.56
C ASN A 39 6.69 -3.53 12.40
N ALA A 40 6.90 -2.35 11.84
CA ALA A 40 6.59 -1.11 12.54
C ALA A 40 5.10 -1.00 12.83
N THR A 41 4.27 -1.39 11.87
CA THR A 41 2.82 -1.34 12.04
C THR A 41 2.35 -2.31 13.10
N MET A 42 2.90 -3.51 13.12
CA MET A 42 2.50 -4.52 14.10
C MET A 42 2.84 -4.10 15.53
N GLN A 43 3.83 -3.21 15.70
CA GLN A 43 4.20 -2.71 17.04
C GLN A 43 3.30 -1.58 17.51
N LYS A 44 2.51 -0.98 16.62
CA LYS A 44 1.59 0.07 17.01
C LYS A 44 0.29 -0.55 17.52
N LYS A 45 -0.32 0.13 18.49
CA LYS A 45 -1.64 -0.30 18.93
C LYS A 45 -2.66 0.04 17.86
N HIS A 46 -3.34 -0.96 17.34
CA HIS A 46 -4.32 -0.78 16.28
C HIS A 46 -5.27 -1.95 16.24
N ASN A 47 -6.39 -1.77 15.54
CA ASN A 47 -7.35 -2.86 15.35
C ASN A 47 -6.91 -3.70 14.15
N LYS A 48 -7.16 -3.25 12.93
CA LYS A 48 -6.73 -3.96 11.73
C LYS A 48 -5.82 -3.06 10.90
N ALA A 49 -4.88 -3.68 10.21
CA ALA A 49 -3.95 -2.95 9.35
C ALA A 49 -4.33 -3.16 7.90
N TRP A 50 -4.47 -2.06 7.17
CA TRP A 50 -4.77 -2.04 5.74
C TRP A 50 -3.53 -1.58 5.00
N ILE A 51 -3.26 -2.19 3.86
CA ILE A 51 -2.21 -1.70 2.97
C ILE A 51 -2.75 -1.59 1.55
N VAL A 52 -2.47 -0.45 0.92
CA VAL A 52 -2.69 -0.26 -0.51
C VAL A 52 -1.32 -0.20 -1.14
N PHE A 53 -0.97 -1.20 -1.90
CA PHE A 53 0.37 -1.32 -2.48
C PHE A 53 0.32 -1.12 -3.99
N GLN A 54 1.15 -0.21 -4.49
CA GLN A 54 1.35 0.00 -5.91
C GLN A 54 2.72 -0.56 -6.28
N PRO A 55 2.77 -1.71 -6.96
CA PRO A 55 4.07 -2.24 -7.40
C PRO A 55 4.76 -1.26 -8.33
N HIS A 56 6.07 -1.19 -8.25
CA HIS A 56 6.87 -0.25 -9.05
C HIS A 56 7.69 -1.05 -10.05
N THR A 57 7.47 -0.78 -11.32
CA THR A 57 8.03 -1.40 -12.52
C THR A 57 7.62 -2.87 -12.68
N TYR A 58 7.50 -3.26 -13.94
CA TYR A 58 7.12 -4.65 -14.28
C TYR A 58 8.24 -5.62 -13.94
N SER A 59 9.49 -5.24 -14.20
CA SER A 59 10.62 -6.13 -13.96
C SER A 59 10.75 -6.48 -12.49
N ARG A 60 10.67 -5.48 -11.62
CA ARG A 60 10.79 -5.72 -10.17
C ARG A 60 9.64 -6.57 -9.67
N THR A 61 8.43 -6.28 -10.14
CA THR A 61 7.24 -7.02 -9.70
C THR A 61 7.37 -8.49 -10.07
N LYS A 62 7.80 -8.78 -11.30
CA LYS A 62 7.93 -10.17 -11.73
C LYS A 62 9.05 -10.89 -11.00
N ASN A 63 10.20 -10.25 -10.89
CA ASN A 63 11.39 -10.88 -10.31
C ASN A 63 11.24 -11.17 -8.82
N LEU A 64 10.45 -10.35 -8.12
CA LEU A 64 10.32 -10.43 -6.67
C LEU A 64 8.88 -10.77 -6.24
N LEU A 65 8.12 -11.37 -7.14
CA LEU A 65 6.68 -11.59 -6.93
C LEU A 65 6.39 -12.31 -5.61
N HIS A 66 7.07 -13.41 -5.38
CA HIS A 66 6.86 -14.19 -4.16
C HIS A 66 7.30 -13.43 -2.92
N ASP A 67 8.41 -12.71 -3.02
CA ASP A 67 8.92 -11.93 -1.90
C ASP A 67 7.95 -10.80 -1.52
N PHE A 68 7.34 -10.15 -2.51
CA PHE A 68 6.32 -9.15 -2.26
C PHE A 68 5.11 -9.76 -1.55
N ALA A 69 4.68 -10.93 -2.01
CA ALA A 69 3.53 -11.59 -1.38
C ALA A 69 3.82 -11.88 0.09
N LYS A 70 5.00 -12.39 0.39
CA LYS A 70 5.39 -12.67 1.77
C LYS A 70 5.48 -11.42 2.62
N ALA A 71 6.01 -10.33 2.06
CA ALA A 71 6.14 -9.08 2.79
C ALA A 71 4.78 -8.47 3.12
N LEU A 72 3.80 -8.65 2.23
CA LEU A 72 2.46 -8.10 2.41
C LEU A 72 1.58 -8.96 3.32
N ALA A 73 1.94 -10.22 3.51
CA ALA A 73 1.11 -11.18 4.24
C ALA A 73 0.71 -10.75 5.65
N PRO A 74 1.54 -10.02 6.42
CA PRO A 74 1.15 -9.63 7.79
C PRO A 74 -0.04 -8.69 7.87
N PHE A 75 -0.37 -7.99 6.79
CA PHE A 75 -1.48 -7.03 6.82
C PHE A 75 -2.82 -7.75 6.78
N ASP A 76 -3.82 -7.19 7.47
CA ASP A 76 -5.15 -7.79 7.54
C ASP A 76 -5.93 -7.62 6.23
N ASN A 77 -5.81 -6.47 5.61
CA ASN A 77 -6.52 -6.15 4.37
C ASN A 77 -5.51 -5.63 3.36
N ILE A 78 -5.40 -6.31 2.23
CA ILE A 78 -4.39 -6.03 1.22
C ILE A 78 -5.08 -5.64 -0.08
N ILE A 79 -4.80 -4.43 -0.56
CA ILE A 79 -5.32 -3.94 -1.84
C ILE A 79 -4.12 -3.69 -2.75
N ILE A 80 -4.15 -4.29 -3.94
CA ILE A 80 -3.09 -4.11 -4.93
C ILE A 80 -3.66 -3.30 -6.08
N THR A 81 -3.00 -2.21 -6.41
CA THR A 81 -3.37 -1.39 -7.55
C THR A 81 -2.44 -1.68 -8.73
N ASP A 82 -2.68 -1.04 -9.86
CA ASP A 82 -1.91 -1.30 -11.07
C ASP A 82 -0.43 -1.05 -10.87
N ILE A 83 0.40 -1.83 -11.58
CA ILE A 83 1.84 -1.63 -11.56
C ILE A 83 2.16 -0.25 -12.14
N TYR A 84 2.97 0.51 -11.42
CA TYR A 84 3.45 1.79 -11.92
C TYR A 84 4.65 1.52 -12.85
N ALA A 85 4.42 1.71 -14.13
CA ALA A 85 5.38 1.28 -15.14
C ALA A 85 6.67 2.10 -15.11
N ALA A 86 6.60 3.32 -14.61
CA ALA A 86 7.67 4.29 -14.75
C ALA A 86 7.94 4.49 -16.25
N ARG A 87 9.02 3.95 -16.77
CA ARG A 87 9.29 4.07 -18.21
C ARG A 87 9.40 2.71 -18.90
N GLU A 88 9.05 1.66 -18.17
CA GLU A 88 9.14 0.32 -18.74
C GLU A 88 7.95 0.01 -19.63
N LYS A 89 8.18 -0.86 -20.60
CA LYS A 89 7.11 -1.51 -21.33
C LYS A 89 6.87 -2.87 -20.69
N ASN A 90 5.62 -3.33 -20.74
CA ASN A 90 5.31 -4.63 -20.15
C ASN A 90 5.71 -5.75 -21.11
N THR A 91 7.02 -6.03 -21.15
CA THR A 91 7.56 -7.16 -21.91
C THR A 91 7.66 -8.41 -21.04
N PHE A 92 7.26 -8.33 -19.78
CA PHE A 92 7.38 -9.41 -18.82
C PHE A 92 6.08 -10.18 -18.63
N ASP A 93 5.00 -9.72 -19.25
CA ASP A 93 3.70 -10.34 -19.16
C ASP A 93 3.25 -10.51 -17.70
N ILE A 94 3.32 -9.42 -16.95
CA ILE A 94 3.00 -9.39 -15.52
C ILE A 94 1.94 -8.32 -15.27
N SER A 95 1.08 -8.59 -14.30
CA SER A 95 0.05 -7.62 -13.89
C SER A 95 -0.11 -7.64 -12.38
N ALA A 96 -0.84 -6.65 -11.89
CA ALA A 96 -1.16 -6.59 -10.46
C ALA A 96 -1.95 -7.82 -10.01
N GLN A 97 -2.77 -8.39 -10.89
CA GLN A 97 -3.52 -9.60 -10.56
C GLN A 97 -2.59 -10.77 -10.25
N ASP A 98 -1.44 -10.84 -10.90
CA ASP A 98 -0.47 -11.89 -10.60
C ASP A 98 0.01 -11.82 -9.16
N LEU A 99 0.19 -10.61 -8.63
CA LEU A 99 0.57 -10.46 -7.24
C LEU A 99 -0.58 -10.86 -6.31
N VAL A 100 -1.81 -10.50 -6.64
CA VAL A 100 -2.97 -10.94 -5.87
C VAL A 100 -3.03 -12.46 -5.83
N ASP A 101 -2.81 -13.11 -6.98
CA ASP A 101 -2.82 -14.57 -7.04
C ASP A 101 -1.72 -15.19 -6.20
N GLU A 102 -0.54 -14.58 -6.20
CA GLU A 102 0.57 -15.07 -5.40
C GLU A 102 0.28 -14.94 -3.90
N ILE A 103 -0.35 -13.84 -3.48
CA ILE A 103 -0.76 -13.65 -2.10
C ILE A 103 -1.78 -14.71 -1.70
N THR A 104 -2.71 -15.02 -2.60
CA THR A 104 -3.72 -16.05 -2.36
C THR A 104 -3.08 -17.42 -2.18
N LYS A 105 -2.05 -17.73 -2.95
CA LYS A 105 -1.34 -19.01 -2.85
C LYS A 105 -0.72 -19.23 -1.47
N ILE A 106 -0.30 -18.17 -0.82
CA ILE A 106 0.30 -18.32 0.53
C ILE A 106 -0.74 -18.20 1.64
N GLY A 107 -2.03 -18.27 1.30
CA GLY A 107 -3.09 -18.35 2.29
C GLY A 107 -3.61 -17.03 2.79
N ARG A 108 -3.30 -15.94 2.11
CA ARG A 108 -3.81 -14.61 2.48
C ARG A 108 -4.79 -14.12 1.43
N LYS A 109 -5.53 -13.09 1.77
CA LYS A 109 -6.51 -12.49 0.88
C LYS A 109 -6.04 -11.13 0.42
N ALA A 110 -6.14 -10.87 -0.88
CA ALA A 110 -5.87 -9.56 -1.44
C ALA A 110 -6.89 -9.28 -2.52
N ILE A 111 -7.13 -8.01 -2.79
CA ILE A 111 -8.02 -7.62 -3.89
C ILE A 111 -7.29 -6.68 -4.81
N TYR A 112 -7.66 -6.73 -6.08
CA TYR A 112 -7.13 -5.83 -7.09
C TYR A 112 -8.13 -4.72 -7.34
N MET A 113 -7.67 -3.46 -7.28
CA MET A 113 -8.48 -2.30 -7.64
C MET A 113 -7.58 -1.28 -8.31
N SER A 114 -7.98 -0.83 -9.50
CA SER A 114 -7.15 0.13 -10.24
C SER A 114 -7.54 1.59 -9.98
N ASN A 115 -8.78 1.86 -9.67
CA ASN A 115 -9.27 3.23 -9.52
C ASN A 115 -9.04 3.72 -8.10
N PHE A 116 -8.27 4.80 -7.95
CA PHE A 116 -7.91 5.32 -6.63
C PHE A 116 -9.13 5.80 -5.85
N GLU A 117 -10.06 6.43 -6.53
CA GLU A 117 -11.26 6.91 -5.86
C GLU A 117 -12.10 5.76 -5.33
N GLU A 118 -12.18 4.66 -6.09
CA GLU A 118 -12.88 3.46 -5.63
C GLU A 118 -12.16 2.82 -4.46
N ILE A 119 -10.83 2.82 -4.48
CA ILE A 119 -10.05 2.29 -3.36
C ILE A 119 -10.36 3.10 -2.09
N ALA A 120 -10.33 4.42 -2.19
CA ALA A 120 -10.61 5.28 -1.05
C ALA A 120 -12.02 5.03 -0.53
N LYS A 121 -13.00 4.90 -1.41
CA LYS A 121 -14.37 4.63 -1.01
C LYS A 121 -14.50 3.27 -0.32
N TYR A 122 -13.87 2.26 -0.88
CA TYR A 122 -13.90 0.92 -0.31
C TYR A 122 -13.35 0.92 1.12
N ILE A 123 -12.23 1.59 1.32
CA ILE A 123 -11.61 1.67 2.64
C ILE A 123 -12.53 2.41 3.62
N LYS A 124 -13.09 3.54 3.18
CA LYS A 124 -13.98 4.31 4.05
C LYS A 124 -15.23 3.53 4.43
N ASP A 125 -15.71 2.68 3.54
CA ASP A 125 -16.91 1.88 3.80
C ASP A 125 -16.64 0.70 4.72
N HIS A 126 -15.43 0.22 4.79
CA HIS A 126 -15.10 -1.03 5.50
C HIS A 126 -14.21 -0.85 6.72
N ALA A 127 -13.39 0.19 6.76
CA ALA A 127 -12.49 0.41 7.89
C ALA A 127 -13.29 0.81 9.12
N ILE A 128 -12.84 0.38 10.28
CA ILE A 128 -13.53 0.66 11.54
C ILE A 128 -12.55 1.31 12.52
N ASN A 129 -13.07 1.72 13.66
CA ASN A 129 -12.32 2.46 14.67
C ASN A 129 -10.99 1.79 15.00
N ASN A 130 -9.95 2.60 15.06
CA ASN A 130 -8.59 2.19 15.43
C ASN A 130 -7.89 1.38 14.35
N ASP A 131 -8.47 1.26 13.17
CA ASP A 131 -7.74 0.69 12.03
C ASP A 131 -6.63 1.63 11.61
N ILE A 132 -5.62 1.07 10.97
CA ILE A 132 -4.52 1.84 10.40
C ILE A 132 -4.45 1.52 8.90
N VAL A 133 -4.23 2.55 8.10
CA VAL A 133 -4.19 2.41 6.64
C VAL A 133 -2.86 2.94 6.14
N LEU A 134 -2.19 2.15 5.32
CA LEU A 134 -0.94 2.57 4.70
C LEU A 134 -1.09 2.58 3.18
N THR A 135 -0.63 3.67 2.56
CA THR A 135 -0.48 3.73 1.11
C THR A 135 1.01 3.61 0.81
N VAL A 136 1.39 2.60 0.06
CA VAL A 136 2.79 2.19 -0.08
C VAL A 136 3.16 2.07 -1.54
N GLY A 137 4.24 2.71 -1.92
CA GLY A 137 4.76 2.64 -3.29
C GLY A 137 5.51 3.90 -3.68
N ALA A 138 6.30 3.79 -4.73
CA ALA A 138 7.14 4.89 -5.20
C ALA A 138 6.45 5.74 -6.28
N GLY A 139 5.26 5.35 -6.72
CA GLY A 139 4.55 6.05 -7.79
C GLY A 139 3.42 6.94 -7.29
N THR A 140 2.27 6.80 -7.90
CA THR A 140 1.15 7.72 -7.68
C THR A 140 0.23 7.33 -6.53
N VAL A 141 0.48 6.20 -5.89
CA VAL A 141 -0.37 5.70 -4.80
C VAL A 141 -0.49 6.70 -3.65
N THR A 142 0.50 7.56 -3.49
CA THR A 142 0.49 8.60 -2.46
C THR A 142 -0.73 9.52 -2.56
N LYS A 143 -1.37 9.57 -3.72
CA LYS A 143 -2.56 10.42 -3.92
C LYS A 143 -3.78 9.90 -3.15
N ILE A 144 -3.77 8.63 -2.77
CA ILE A 144 -4.92 8.04 -2.09
C ILE A 144 -5.04 8.59 -0.66
N GLY A 145 -3.91 8.83 0.01
CA GLY A 145 -3.93 9.34 1.38
C GLY A 145 -4.83 10.55 1.57
N PRO A 146 -4.59 11.63 0.80
CA PRO A 146 -5.45 12.81 0.91
C PRO A 146 -6.93 12.55 0.62
N MET A 147 -7.22 11.54 -0.20
CA MET A 147 -8.62 11.19 -0.48
C MET A 147 -9.32 10.57 0.71
N LEU A 148 -8.55 9.95 1.60
CA LEU A 148 -9.10 9.27 2.77
C LEU A 148 -9.33 10.20 3.95
N VAL A 149 -8.41 11.16 4.16
CA VAL A 149 -8.44 11.94 5.39
C VAL A 149 -9.50 13.03 5.36
N ASP A 150 -10.05 13.31 6.54
CA ASP A 150 -11.02 14.38 6.73
C ASP A 150 -10.24 15.65 7.01
N ASN A 151 -10.09 16.44 5.99
CA ASN A 151 -9.39 17.66 6.23
C ASN A 151 -10.21 18.79 5.78
N HIS A 152 -10.90 19.19 5.95
CA HIS A 152 -11.50 20.24 5.55
C HIS A 152 -11.02 21.50 5.70
N GLU A 153 -10.68 21.37 5.76
CA GLU A 153 -10.36 22.26 5.95
C GLU A 153 -9.84 22.77 6.06
N ASP A 154 -9.87 22.73 6.11
CA ASP A 154 -9.34 23.17 6.28
C ASP A 154 -9.07 23.56 6.24
#